data_5bb437396a29835e3d50eb7d3d825b26
#
_entry.id   5bb437396a29835e3d50eb7d3d825b26
#
_cell.length_a   1.000
_cell.length_b   1.000
_cell.length_c   1.000
_cell.angle_alpha   90.00
_cell.angle_beta   90.00
_cell.angle_gamma   90.00
#
_symmetry.space_group_name_H-M   'P 1'
#
loop_
_entity.id
_entity.type
_entity.pdbx_description
1 polymer ?
#
loop_
_entity_poly.entity_id
_entity_poly.type
_entity_poly.pdbx_seq_one_letter_code
_entity_poly.pdbx_strand_id
1 'polypeptide(L)'
;MTETLEHLIARHATTLDAAIDAIETRKNWSPFRDSPSSKFHAPGKPGAGKAAFETLLGKPFDLQQPGTIGQLGSEVSPFTRQPLGITYPQGDPATLIEAAQAAMPAWRKTASKARIALCLEMAERIYDRNFEMAHSVMHVAGQSYTQAFSGSGPNALDRGIEALAYAAKAMRDVSPSARWERTFGKEDVVLDKQYTLVPRGIGLVICCASFPTWNAYPAMFASLATGNPVIVKPHPIAILPMAIAVQECRRVLADFGCDPNLVTLAVDTLEHPVAQEFIDHPAVQIVDFTGSPRYGSHLERTLTGKLLFTETAGINSVVLESCEDLAETAKAIARATCLFSAQMCTSPQNIYVPRKGFTTATGPVSFDDVAQALVAAVDEIAEHPAMAAGIMGAVQAEPSCDIVRRLEKEAEGHRTAKVLRRPTPYEHPDFPDARTMTPLIVALPADNAALYAEEHFGPVMFIIAAESGDDAVEEATQLVREHGAISSYLYSTDEAFIARSLDAYTVAGMNLSINLHGAMWANFAAAYSDYHVTGLNPAGNACLADLAFVAGRFRIVQSRRPAAREEVADAA
;
A
#
# COMPACT_ATOMS: atom_id res chain seq x y z
N MET A 1 33.83 5.38 14.95
CA MET A 1 33.57 6.78 14.54
C MET A 1 32.14 6.82 14.04
N THR A 2 31.33 7.69 14.59
CA THR A 2 29.95 7.88 14.11
C THR A 2 29.99 8.45 12.69
N GLU A 3 29.30 7.85 11.75
CA GLU A 3 29.19 8.35 10.37
C GLU A 3 28.58 9.75 10.38
N THR A 4 29.10 10.67 9.56
CA THR A 4 28.57 12.04 9.46
C THR A 4 27.38 12.09 8.49
N LEU A 5 26.50 13.09 8.62
CA LEU A 5 25.42 13.31 7.65
C LEU A 5 25.94 13.54 6.22
N GLU A 6 27.12 14.12 6.06
CA GLU A 6 27.73 14.31 4.72
C GLU A 6 28.11 12.97 4.09
N HIS A 7 28.71 12.05 4.86
CA HIS A 7 29.02 10.71 4.38
C HIS A 7 27.74 9.93 4.06
N LEU A 8 26.70 10.04 4.89
CA LEU A 8 25.41 9.42 4.66
C LEU A 8 24.77 9.90 3.35
N ILE A 9 24.78 11.22 3.09
CA ILE A 9 24.29 11.80 1.84
C ILE A 9 25.07 11.24 0.64
N ALA A 10 26.39 11.18 0.73
CA ALA A 10 27.23 10.64 -0.34
C ALA A 10 26.95 9.16 -0.60
N ARG A 11 26.78 8.35 0.47
CA ARG A 11 26.48 6.92 0.39
C ARG A 11 25.17 6.64 -0.34
N HIS A 12 24.13 7.40 -0.06
CA HIS A 12 22.80 7.20 -0.64
C HIS A 12 22.55 7.97 -1.96
N ALA A 13 23.53 8.77 -2.42
CA ALA A 13 23.33 9.58 -3.62
C ALA A 13 22.97 8.73 -4.86
N THR A 14 23.70 7.63 -5.09
CA THR A 14 23.46 6.74 -6.23
C THR A 14 22.08 6.07 -6.16
N THR A 15 21.62 5.68 -4.98
CA THR A 15 20.30 5.10 -4.77
C THR A 15 19.20 6.11 -5.08
N LEU A 16 19.35 7.36 -4.61
CA LEU A 16 18.40 8.43 -4.89
C LEU A 16 18.35 8.77 -6.40
N ASP A 17 19.50 8.89 -7.04
CA ASP A 17 19.57 9.20 -8.47
C ASP A 17 18.94 8.08 -9.32
N ALA A 18 19.16 6.81 -8.95
CA ALA A 18 18.54 5.67 -9.60
C ALA A 18 17.01 5.64 -9.40
N ALA A 19 16.53 5.98 -8.20
CA ALA A 19 15.11 6.10 -7.92
C ALA A 19 14.44 7.23 -8.72
N ILE A 20 15.12 8.38 -8.84
CA ILE A 20 14.66 9.51 -9.68
C ILE A 20 14.60 9.11 -11.15
N ASP A 21 15.63 8.45 -11.67
CA ASP A 21 15.64 7.94 -13.04
C ASP A 21 14.51 6.90 -13.24
N ALA A 22 14.26 6.04 -12.26
CA ALA A 22 13.20 5.04 -12.34
C ALA A 22 11.80 5.67 -12.42
N ILE A 23 11.48 6.71 -11.63
CA ILE A 23 10.18 7.42 -11.74
C ILE A 23 10.05 8.24 -13.03
N GLU A 24 11.14 8.69 -13.62
CA GLU A 24 11.14 9.43 -14.88
C GLU A 24 10.98 8.53 -16.11
N THR A 25 11.60 7.35 -16.08
CA THR A 25 11.59 6.40 -17.19
C THR A 25 10.56 5.29 -17.04
N ARG A 26 9.91 5.18 -15.88
CA ARG A 26 8.94 4.12 -15.54
C ARG A 26 9.50 2.71 -15.68
N LYS A 27 10.81 2.54 -15.50
CA LYS A 27 11.46 1.25 -15.59
C LYS A 27 11.38 0.47 -14.28
N ASN A 28 11.46 -0.85 -14.39
CA ASN A 28 11.63 -1.71 -13.22
C ASN A 28 13.00 -1.46 -12.57
N TRP A 29 12.99 -1.15 -11.30
CA TRP A 29 14.19 -0.98 -10.48
C TRP A 29 13.87 -1.26 -9.01
N SER A 30 14.83 -1.77 -8.26
CA SER A 30 14.78 -1.89 -6.81
C SER A 30 16.21 -1.99 -6.25
N PRO A 31 16.54 -1.32 -5.15
CA PRO A 31 17.80 -1.56 -4.45
C PRO A 31 17.78 -2.85 -3.63
N PHE A 32 16.63 -3.49 -3.47
CA PHE A 32 16.42 -4.64 -2.61
C PHE A 32 16.12 -5.91 -3.41
N ARG A 33 16.44 -7.07 -2.81
CA ARG A 33 16.04 -8.36 -3.36
C ARG A 33 14.70 -8.78 -2.79
N ASP A 34 13.75 -9.05 -3.65
CA ASP A 34 12.37 -9.43 -3.33
C ASP A 34 12.13 -10.94 -3.20
N SER A 35 13.18 -11.74 -3.37
CA SER A 35 13.11 -13.20 -3.22
C SER A 35 13.78 -13.67 -1.92
N PRO A 36 13.11 -14.50 -1.09
CA PRO A 36 13.69 -15.07 0.12
C PRO A 36 14.69 -16.21 -0.15
N SER A 37 14.93 -16.55 -1.43
CA SER A 37 15.81 -17.65 -1.81
C SER A 37 17.22 -17.49 -1.25
N SER A 38 17.75 -18.56 -0.62
CA SER A 38 19.12 -18.62 -0.10
C SER A 38 20.21 -18.35 -1.15
N LYS A 39 19.88 -18.39 -2.43
CA LYS A 39 20.81 -18.02 -3.50
C LYS A 39 21.19 -16.54 -3.50
N PHE A 40 20.36 -15.68 -2.91
CA PHE A 40 20.53 -14.23 -2.91
C PHE A 40 20.94 -13.65 -1.55
N HIS A 41 21.01 -14.48 -0.51
CA HIS A 41 21.27 -14.03 0.86
C HIS A 41 22.39 -14.83 1.50
N ALA A 42 23.06 -14.21 2.47
CA ALA A 42 24.11 -14.88 3.22
C ALA A 42 23.57 -16.14 3.95
N PRO A 43 24.37 -17.21 4.04
CA PRO A 43 23.98 -18.41 4.75
C PRO A 43 23.52 -18.10 6.18
N GLY A 44 22.41 -18.71 6.61
CA GLY A 44 21.85 -18.53 7.95
C GLY A 44 20.96 -17.29 8.16
N LYS A 45 20.95 -16.31 7.24
CA LYS A 45 20.13 -15.10 7.37
C LYS A 45 18.61 -15.41 7.52
N PRO A 46 18.01 -16.36 6.77
CA PRO A 46 16.61 -16.76 6.98
C PRO A 46 16.34 -17.33 8.37
N GLY A 47 17.21 -18.24 8.84
CA GLY A 47 17.08 -18.84 10.19
C GLY A 47 17.27 -17.80 11.31
N ALA A 48 18.18 -16.86 11.14
CA ALA A 48 18.39 -15.77 12.09
C ALA A 48 17.15 -14.86 12.18
N GLY A 49 16.51 -14.56 11.04
CA GLY A 49 15.28 -13.76 11.03
C GLY A 49 14.11 -14.47 11.72
N LYS A 50 13.94 -15.79 11.49
CA LYS A 50 12.96 -16.59 12.21
C LYS A 50 13.21 -16.57 13.72
N ALA A 51 14.46 -16.83 14.14
CA ALA A 51 14.85 -16.81 15.55
C ALA A 51 14.62 -15.43 16.18
N ALA A 52 14.92 -14.34 15.45
CA ALA A 52 14.66 -12.98 15.92
C ALA A 52 13.16 -12.77 16.19
N PHE A 53 12.27 -13.14 15.26
CA PHE A 53 10.83 -13.11 15.48
C PHE A 53 10.40 -13.94 16.69
N GLU A 54 10.88 -15.18 16.80
CA GLU A 54 10.52 -16.09 17.91
C GLU A 54 10.94 -15.54 19.28
N THR A 55 12.03 -14.75 19.34
CA THR A 55 12.46 -14.11 20.59
C THR A 55 11.53 -13.03 21.09
N LEU A 56 10.67 -12.47 20.22
CA LEU A 56 9.69 -11.43 20.58
C LEU A 56 8.45 -12.02 21.25
N LEU A 57 8.10 -13.28 20.95
CA LEU A 57 6.87 -13.90 21.41
C LEU A 57 6.76 -13.90 22.94
N GLY A 58 5.59 -13.50 23.44
CA GLY A 58 5.27 -13.47 24.87
C GLY A 58 6.02 -12.39 25.67
N LYS A 59 6.63 -11.39 25.02
CA LYS A 59 7.44 -10.36 25.69
C LYS A 59 7.01 -8.95 25.33
N PRO A 60 7.28 -7.96 26.20
CA PRO A 60 7.19 -6.57 25.83
C PRO A 60 8.16 -6.25 24.69
N PHE A 61 7.67 -5.54 23.68
CA PHE A 61 8.48 -5.05 22.57
C PHE A 61 9.36 -3.88 23.04
N ASP A 62 10.65 -3.95 22.74
CA ASP A 62 11.63 -2.93 23.16
C ASP A 62 11.50 -1.68 22.26
N LEU A 63 10.61 -0.79 22.63
CA LEU A 63 10.44 0.51 22.02
C LEU A 63 10.36 1.61 23.09
N GLN A 64 11.38 2.45 23.12
CA GLN A 64 11.44 3.60 24.03
C GLN A 64 10.84 4.82 23.34
N GLN A 65 9.74 5.35 23.88
CA GLN A 65 9.10 6.57 23.40
C GLN A 65 8.44 7.34 24.54
N PRO A 66 8.17 8.65 24.38
CA PRO A 66 7.53 9.45 25.43
C PRO A 66 6.08 9.04 25.67
N GLY A 67 5.57 9.39 26.85
CA GLY A 67 4.15 9.26 27.18
C GLY A 67 3.64 7.83 27.30
N THR A 68 4.50 6.86 27.60
CA THR A 68 4.04 5.48 27.83
C THR A 68 3.23 5.38 29.11
N ILE A 69 1.91 5.09 28.97
CA ILE A 69 0.96 4.97 30.08
C ILE A 69 0.58 3.53 30.40
N GLY A 70 0.96 2.58 29.55
CA GLY A 70 0.65 1.16 29.71
C GLY A 70 1.30 0.31 28.62
N GLN A 71 0.85 -0.95 28.55
CA GLN A 71 1.26 -1.91 27.54
C GLN A 71 0.02 -2.53 26.90
N LEU A 72 -0.03 -2.58 25.57
CA LEU A 72 -1.14 -3.17 24.80
C LEU A 72 -0.59 -4.18 23.78
N GLY A 73 -1.36 -5.24 23.51
CA GLY A 73 -1.08 -6.21 22.46
C GLY A 73 -2.19 -7.24 22.41
N SER A 74 -2.79 -7.42 21.24
CA SER A 74 -3.94 -8.33 21.05
C SER A 74 -3.80 -9.20 19.80
N GLU A 75 -2.62 -9.25 19.21
CA GLU A 75 -2.36 -9.96 17.96
C GLU A 75 -2.46 -11.47 18.16
N VAL A 76 -3.21 -12.12 17.29
CA VAL A 76 -3.38 -13.57 17.24
C VAL A 76 -2.92 -14.07 15.87
N SER A 77 -2.01 -15.04 15.87
CA SER A 77 -1.52 -15.62 14.64
C SER A 77 -2.62 -16.38 13.89
N PRO A 78 -2.89 -16.08 12.62
CA PRO A 78 -3.81 -16.88 11.82
C PRO A 78 -3.28 -18.29 11.50
N PHE A 79 -1.97 -18.53 11.63
CA PHE A 79 -1.34 -19.82 11.40
C PHE A 79 -1.36 -20.75 12.60
N THR A 80 -1.07 -20.24 13.80
CA THR A 80 -1.07 -21.04 15.02
C THR A 80 -2.37 -20.89 15.81
N ARG A 81 -3.20 -19.91 15.48
CA ARG A 81 -4.42 -19.50 16.23
C ARG A 81 -4.14 -19.15 17.71
N GLN A 82 -2.88 -18.91 18.04
CA GLN A 82 -2.47 -18.51 19.38
C GLN A 82 -2.13 -17.02 19.43
N PRO A 83 -2.36 -16.36 20.58
CA PRO A 83 -1.86 -15.01 20.80
C PRO A 83 -0.34 -14.96 20.63
N LEU A 84 0.18 -13.91 19.99
CA LEU A 84 1.62 -13.65 19.94
C LEU A 84 2.17 -13.30 21.34
N GLY A 85 1.33 -12.77 22.22
CA GLY A 85 1.70 -12.36 23.58
C GLY A 85 2.69 -11.20 23.62
N ILE A 86 2.91 -10.53 22.49
CA ILE A 86 3.78 -9.34 22.42
C ILE A 86 2.96 -8.16 22.91
N THR A 87 3.54 -7.32 23.75
CA THR A 87 2.93 -6.07 24.19
C THR A 87 3.77 -4.88 23.76
N TYR A 88 3.13 -3.77 23.45
CA TYR A 88 3.73 -2.55 22.92
C TYR A 88 3.46 -1.37 23.86
N PRO A 89 4.37 -0.38 23.97
CA PRO A 89 4.12 0.80 24.79
C PRO A 89 2.89 1.55 24.28
N GLN A 90 1.88 1.66 25.12
CA GLN A 90 0.71 2.49 24.90
C GLN A 90 1.09 3.95 25.15
N GLY A 91 1.19 4.75 24.09
CA GLY A 91 1.49 6.17 24.20
C GLY A 91 0.25 7.00 24.47
N ASP A 92 0.35 7.96 25.39
CA ASP A 92 -0.66 9.01 25.57
C ASP A 92 -0.69 9.92 24.33
N PRO A 93 -1.83 10.09 23.64
CA PRO A 93 -1.91 10.87 22.41
C PRO A 93 -1.39 12.30 22.54
N ALA A 94 -1.72 13.02 23.62
CA ALA A 94 -1.30 14.39 23.84
C ALA A 94 0.23 14.48 23.96
N THR A 95 0.84 13.59 24.75
CA THR A 95 2.29 13.54 24.94
C THR A 95 3.04 13.16 23.65
N LEU A 96 2.52 12.24 22.85
CA LEU A 96 3.11 11.89 21.54
C LEU A 96 3.08 13.09 20.58
N ILE A 97 1.98 13.85 20.57
CA ILE A 97 1.85 15.07 19.76
C ILE A 97 2.83 16.15 20.23
N GLU A 98 2.91 16.40 21.53
CA GLU A 98 3.84 17.39 22.11
C GLU A 98 5.30 17.05 21.77
N ALA A 99 5.68 15.78 21.89
CA ALA A 99 7.02 15.33 21.56
C ALA A 99 7.34 15.50 20.06
N ALA A 100 6.41 15.18 19.18
CA ALA A 100 6.55 15.39 17.74
C ALA A 100 6.66 16.89 17.39
N GLN A 101 5.86 17.75 18.05
CA GLN A 101 5.94 19.21 17.89
C GLN A 101 7.29 19.77 18.36
N ALA A 102 7.82 19.26 19.47
CA ALA A 102 9.12 19.68 20.01
C ALA A 102 10.29 19.28 19.10
N ALA A 103 10.22 18.13 18.43
CA ALA A 103 11.23 17.64 17.50
C ALA A 103 11.23 18.39 16.15
N MET A 104 10.10 18.91 15.70
CA MET A 104 9.91 19.48 14.36
C MET A 104 10.80 20.70 14.05
N PRO A 105 11.07 21.69 14.93
CA PRO A 105 11.87 22.85 14.61
C PRO A 105 13.32 22.55 14.21
N ALA A 106 13.96 21.56 14.83
CA ALA A 106 15.31 21.11 14.48
C ALA A 106 15.27 20.36 13.14
N TRP A 107 14.29 19.48 12.95
CA TRP A 107 14.11 18.72 11.71
C TRP A 107 13.85 19.63 10.50
N ARG A 108 13.04 20.66 10.65
CA ARG A 108 12.81 21.68 9.61
C ARG A 108 14.11 22.35 9.13
N LYS A 109 15.07 22.57 10.04
CA LYS A 109 16.37 23.18 9.72
C LYS A 109 17.35 22.20 9.11
N THR A 110 17.14 20.89 9.25
CA THR A 110 17.96 19.86 8.60
C THR A 110 17.79 19.96 7.09
N ALA A 111 18.89 19.96 6.36
CA ALA A 111 18.86 20.06 4.90
C ALA A 111 18.01 18.94 4.27
N SER A 112 17.23 19.24 3.22
CA SER A 112 16.37 18.26 2.57
C SER A 112 17.12 17.01 2.09
N LYS A 113 18.34 17.19 1.55
CA LYS A 113 19.21 16.07 1.16
C LYS A 113 19.57 15.15 2.35
N ALA A 114 19.81 15.72 3.53
CA ALA A 114 20.10 14.94 4.73
C ALA A 114 18.84 14.18 5.22
N ARG A 115 17.67 14.83 5.21
CA ARG A 115 16.41 14.15 5.57
C ARG A 115 16.12 12.96 4.65
N ILE A 116 16.32 13.13 3.33
CA ILE A 116 16.14 12.05 2.35
C ILE A 116 17.16 10.93 2.59
N ALA A 117 18.44 11.25 2.81
CA ALA A 117 19.47 10.25 3.08
C ALA A 117 19.17 9.46 4.36
N LEU A 118 18.68 10.12 5.42
CA LEU A 118 18.21 9.45 6.65
C LEU A 118 17.03 8.51 6.38
N CYS A 119 16.08 8.89 5.53
CA CYS A 119 14.96 8.01 5.17
C CYS A 119 15.43 6.81 4.33
N LEU A 120 16.41 6.99 3.44
CA LEU A 120 17.01 5.87 2.69
C LEU A 120 17.76 4.91 3.64
N GLU A 121 18.48 5.44 4.64
CA GLU A 121 19.09 4.62 5.69
C GLU A 121 18.06 3.86 6.52
N MET A 122 16.93 4.49 6.86
CA MET A 122 15.82 3.79 7.52
C MET A 122 15.32 2.63 6.66
N ALA A 123 15.15 2.83 5.36
CA ALA A 123 14.71 1.78 4.44
C ALA A 123 15.71 0.62 4.39
N GLU A 124 17.02 0.90 4.32
CA GLU A 124 18.06 -0.15 4.34
C GLU A 124 18.04 -0.95 5.66
N ARG A 125 17.96 -0.28 6.81
CA ARG A 125 17.94 -0.98 8.11
C ARG A 125 16.66 -1.78 8.32
N ILE A 126 15.52 -1.30 7.83
CA ILE A 126 14.29 -2.08 7.83
C ILE A 126 14.47 -3.33 6.95
N TYR A 127 15.07 -3.17 5.75
CA TYR A 127 15.34 -4.29 4.86
C TYR A 127 16.33 -5.30 5.45
N ASP A 128 17.31 -4.87 6.23
CA ASP A 128 18.23 -5.77 6.92
C ASP A 128 17.51 -6.74 7.87
N ARG A 129 16.35 -6.33 8.38
CA ARG A 129 15.46 -7.15 9.20
C ARG A 129 14.35 -7.84 8.40
N ASN A 130 14.42 -7.87 7.06
CA ASN A 130 13.31 -8.33 6.24
C ASN A 130 12.89 -9.79 6.48
N PHE A 131 13.82 -10.67 6.87
CA PHE A 131 13.48 -12.04 7.26
C PHE A 131 12.66 -12.11 8.55
N GLU A 132 12.97 -11.28 9.54
CA GLU A 132 12.18 -11.12 10.76
C GLU A 132 10.82 -10.45 10.46
N MET A 133 10.84 -9.42 9.63
CA MET A 133 9.65 -8.72 9.15
C MET A 133 8.69 -9.67 8.43
N ALA A 134 9.19 -10.57 7.58
CA ALA A 134 8.38 -11.56 6.87
C ALA A 134 7.64 -12.50 7.84
N HIS A 135 8.30 -13.00 8.89
CA HIS A 135 7.62 -13.78 9.93
C HIS A 135 6.62 -12.94 10.71
N SER A 136 6.94 -11.68 10.99
CA SER A 136 6.03 -10.76 11.69
C SER A 136 4.75 -10.53 10.89
N VAL A 137 4.87 -10.18 9.60
CA VAL A 137 3.73 -9.98 8.70
C VAL A 137 2.93 -11.26 8.51
N MET A 138 3.61 -12.39 8.28
CA MET A 138 2.97 -13.69 8.19
C MET A 138 2.04 -13.94 9.39
N HIS A 139 2.55 -13.80 10.59
CA HIS A 139 1.81 -14.12 11.81
C HIS A 139 0.79 -13.08 12.26
N VAL A 140 0.75 -11.88 11.69
CA VAL A 140 -0.29 -10.89 12.00
C VAL A 140 -1.30 -10.69 10.86
N ALA A 141 -0.86 -10.86 9.60
CA ALA A 141 -1.69 -10.61 8.44
C ALA A 141 -2.23 -11.90 7.76
N GLY A 142 -1.54 -13.03 7.90
CA GLY A 142 -1.92 -14.30 7.24
C GLY A 142 -1.31 -14.47 5.84
N GLN A 143 -0.44 -13.55 5.40
CA GLN A 143 0.30 -13.71 4.15
C GLN A 143 1.15 -14.97 4.17
N SER A 144 1.32 -15.65 3.03
CA SER A 144 2.35 -16.69 2.93
C SER A 144 3.73 -16.09 3.15
N TYR A 145 4.70 -16.90 3.58
CA TYR A 145 6.05 -16.41 3.86
C TYR A 145 6.68 -15.65 2.67
N THR A 146 6.49 -16.16 1.45
CA THR A 146 7.02 -15.51 0.24
C THR A 146 6.36 -14.17 -0.01
N GLN A 147 5.04 -14.07 0.16
CA GLN A 147 4.29 -12.80 0.02
C GLN A 147 4.69 -11.79 1.10
N ALA A 148 4.79 -12.23 2.34
CA ALA A 148 5.21 -11.40 3.46
C ALA A 148 6.64 -10.88 3.25
N PHE A 149 7.55 -11.73 2.75
CA PHE A 149 8.93 -11.34 2.44
C PHE A 149 8.99 -10.32 1.31
N SER A 150 8.33 -10.57 0.17
CA SER A 150 8.44 -9.71 -1.02
C SER A 150 7.49 -8.51 -0.96
N GLY A 151 6.20 -8.75 -0.78
CA GLY A 151 5.15 -7.73 -0.87
C GLY A 151 5.19 -6.71 0.27
N SER A 152 5.27 -7.18 1.51
CA SER A 152 5.33 -6.33 2.69
C SER A 152 6.75 -5.89 3.08
N GLY A 153 7.77 -6.43 2.44
CA GLY A 153 9.18 -6.06 2.58
C GLY A 153 9.65 -5.16 1.42
N PRO A 154 10.52 -5.68 0.51
CA PRO A 154 11.11 -4.90 -0.58
C PRO A 154 10.12 -4.07 -1.39
N ASN A 155 9.00 -4.67 -1.84
CA ASN A 155 8.06 -3.96 -2.70
C ASN A 155 7.39 -2.78 -1.98
N ALA A 156 7.09 -2.93 -0.69
CA ALA A 156 6.58 -1.83 0.13
C ALA A 156 7.64 -0.74 0.39
N LEU A 157 8.91 -1.14 0.63
CA LEU A 157 10.03 -0.21 0.77
C LEU A 157 10.31 0.55 -0.53
N ASP A 158 10.20 -0.11 -1.68
CA ASP A 158 10.33 0.52 -2.99
C ASP A 158 9.29 1.62 -3.19
N ARG A 159 8.04 1.41 -2.76
CA ARG A 159 7.01 2.47 -2.74
C ARG A 159 7.43 3.65 -1.84
N GLY A 160 8.04 3.35 -0.71
CA GLY A 160 8.60 4.39 0.17
C GLY A 160 9.72 5.18 -0.50
N ILE A 161 10.65 4.50 -1.18
CA ILE A 161 11.74 5.17 -1.92
C ILE A 161 11.21 5.94 -3.14
N GLU A 162 10.19 5.43 -3.81
CA GLU A 162 9.48 6.15 -4.87
C GLU A 162 8.94 7.50 -4.36
N ALA A 163 8.31 7.52 -3.18
CA ALA A 163 7.85 8.75 -2.55
C ALA A 163 9.01 9.70 -2.19
N LEU A 164 10.17 9.17 -1.78
CA LEU A 164 11.39 9.98 -1.56
C LEU A 164 11.90 10.61 -2.85
N ALA A 165 11.89 9.88 -3.97
CA ALA A 165 12.29 10.39 -5.26
C ALA A 165 11.39 11.57 -5.72
N TYR A 166 10.08 11.42 -5.58
CA TYR A 166 9.13 12.51 -5.84
C TYR A 166 9.31 13.69 -4.88
N ALA A 167 9.56 13.45 -3.59
CA ALA A 167 9.82 14.49 -2.62
C ALA A 167 11.11 15.25 -2.95
N ALA A 168 12.17 14.55 -3.36
CA ALA A 168 13.43 15.16 -3.80
C ALA A 168 13.21 16.08 -5.00
N LYS A 169 12.46 15.63 -6.01
CA LYS A 169 12.13 16.44 -7.19
C LYS A 169 11.31 17.66 -6.81
N ALA A 170 10.20 17.47 -6.07
CA ALA A 170 9.32 18.57 -5.68
C ALA A 170 10.03 19.66 -4.88
N MET A 171 10.97 19.29 -3.99
CA MET A 171 11.74 20.26 -3.22
C MET A 171 12.86 20.90 -4.02
N ARG A 172 13.47 20.18 -4.97
CA ARG A 172 14.54 20.69 -5.84
C ARG A 172 14.03 21.73 -6.84
N ASP A 173 12.77 21.64 -7.26
CA ASP A 173 12.15 22.59 -8.18
C ASP A 173 11.90 23.98 -7.55
N VAL A 174 12.07 24.10 -6.22
CA VAL A 174 12.00 25.37 -5.52
C VAL A 174 13.39 25.97 -5.39
N SER A 175 13.68 27.02 -6.16
CA SER A 175 14.92 27.78 -6.02
C SER A 175 15.05 28.34 -4.61
N PRO A 176 16.17 28.14 -3.89
CA PRO A 176 16.32 28.63 -2.53
C PRO A 176 16.45 30.16 -2.46
N SER A 177 16.91 30.79 -3.53
CA SER A 177 17.10 32.25 -3.62
C SER A 177 16.96 32.75 -5.05
N ALA A 178 16.68 34.03 -5.20
CA ALA A 178 16.70 34.73 -6.48
C ALA A 178 17.08 36.21 -6.26
N ARG A 179 17.83 36.76 -7.23
CA ARG A 179 18.02 38.19 -7.37
C ARG A 179 16.99 38.69 -8.39
N TRP A 180 16.20 39.69 -8.00
CA TRP A 180 15.15 40.25 -8.83
C TRP A 180 15.45 41.73 -9.09
N GLU A 181 15.41 42.11 -10.36
CA GLU A 181 15.74 43.46 -10.82
C GLU A 181 14.60 43.99 -11.70
N ARG A 182 14.26 45.26 -11.48
CA ARG A 182 13.30 45.95 -12.33
C ARG A 182 13.45 47.47 -12.23
N THR A 183 13.41 48.12 -13.39
CA THR A 183 13.42 49.60 -13.47
C THR A 183 11.98 50.12 -13.38
N PHE A 184 11.75 51.06 -12.46
CA PHE A 184 10.49 51.79 -12.31
C PHE A 184 10.73 53.25 -12.66
N GLY A 185 10.39 53.63 -13.90
CA GLY A 185 10.68 54.97 -14.41
C GLY A 185 12.20 55.18 -14.60
N LYS A 186 12.82 55.89 -13.67
CA LYS A 186 14.27 56.16 -13.63
C LYS A 186 14.96 55.46 -12.45
N GLU A 187 14.25 54.71 -11.67
CA GLU A 187 14.76 54.05 -10.47
C GLU A 187 14.91 52.55 -10.71
N ASP A 188 16.09 52.02 -10.48
CA ASP A 188 16.38 50.60 -10.50
C ASP A 188 16.19 49.99 -9.12
N VAL A 189 15.29 49.03 -9.03
CA VAL A 189 15.01 48.29 -7.78
C VAL A 189 15.60 46.90 -7.91
N VAL A 190 16.50 46.58 -6.97
CA VAL A 190 17.16 45.27 -6.91
C VAL A 190 16.83 44.63 -5.57
N LEU A 191 16.29 43.44 -5.60
CA LEU A 191 15.87 42.67 -4.41
C LEU A 191 16.55 41.31 -4.37
N ASP A 192 17.10 40.96 -3.21
CA ASP A 192 17.47 39.60 -2.86
C ASP A 192 16.23 38.92 -2.24
N LYS A 193 15.86 37.79 -2.83
CA LYS A 193 14.74 36.96 -2.37
C LYS A 193 15.25 35.63 -1.85
N GLN A 194 14.63 35.11 -0.80
CA GLN A 194 14.87 33.76 -0.28
C GLN A 194 13.55 33.01 -0.18
N TYR A 195 13.56 31.72 -0.49
CA TYR A 195 12.42 30.83 -0.45
C TYR A 195 12.72 29.69 0.51
N THR A 196 11.87 29.54 1.53
CA THR A 196 12.01 28.54 2.58
C THR A 196 10.90 27.52 2.48
N LEU A 197 11.28 26.24 2.43
CA LEU A 197 10.31 25.14 2.53
C LEU A 197 9.88 24.98 3.98
N VAL A 198 8.59 25.03 4.21
CA VAL A 198 7.98 24.93 5.56
C VAL A 198 7.09 23.68 5.59
N PRO A 199 7.34 22.73 6.51
CA PRO A 199 6.48 21.57 6.71
C PRO A 199 5.09 21.99 7.18
N ARG A 200 4.08 21.18 6.89
CA ARG A 200 2.70 21.49 7.27
C ARG A 200 2.42 21.29 8.77
N GLY A 201 3.02 20.24 9.34
CA GLY A 201 2.75 19.82 10.70
C GLY A 201 2.95 18.32 10.87
N ILE A 202 2.35 17.72 11.87
CA ILE A 202 2.48 16.28 12.14
C ILE A 202 1.67 15.49 11.10
N GLY A 203 2.28 14.42 10.55
CA GLY A 203 1.62 13.39 9.76
C GLY A 203 1.14 12.25 10.66
N LEU A 204 -0.14 11.90 10.56
CA LEU A 204 -0.71 10.69 11.15
C LEU A 204 -0.84 9.63 10.06
N VAL A 205 -0.18 8.49 10.25
CA VAL A 205 -0.20 7.36 9.31
C VAL A 205 -1.04 6.23 9.92
N ILE A 206 -2.25 6.05 9.41
CA ILE A 206 -3.19 5.01 9.84
C ILE A 206 -3.08 3.82 8.89
N CYS A 207 -2.55 2.69 9.41
CA CYS A 207 -2.24 1.52 8.61
C CYS A 207 -3.40 0.52 8.58
N CYS A 208 -3.53 -0.23 7.48
CA CYS A 208 -4.45 -1.36 7.39
C CYS A 208 -3.86 -2.62 8.05
N ALA A 209 -4.71 -3.65 8.20
CA ALA A 209 -4.33 -4.90 8.85
C ALA A 209 -3.66 -5.89 7.89
N SER A 210 -4.13 -6.00 6.65
CA SER A 210 -3.72 -7.06 5.70
C SER A 210 -2.37 -6.81 5.04
N PHE A 211 -2.03 -5.52 4.79
CA PHE A 211 -0.73 -5.07 4.26
C PHE A 211 -0.21 -3.88 5.09
N PRO A 212 0.24 -4.10 6.32
CA PRO A 212 0.51 -3.04 7.29
C PRO A 212 1.61 -2.06 6.84
N THR A 213 2.53 -2.48 5.97
CA THR A 213 3.69 -1.71 5.51
C THR A 213 3.48 -0.99 4.18
N TRP A 214 2.58 -1.50 3.30
CA TRP A 214 2.48 -1.10 1.89
C TRP A 214 2.29 0.41 1.69
N ASN A 215 1.28 1.00 2.32
CA ASN A 215 1.03 2.42 2.25
C ASN A 215 1.66 3.22 3.41
N ALA A 216 2.09 2.52 4.45
CA ALA A 216 2.73 3.16 5.60
C ALA A 216 4.10 3.75 5.23
N TYR A 217 4.95 3.02 4.50
CA TYR A 217 6.27 3.51 4.14
C TYR A 217 6.25 4.74 3.24
N PRO A 218 5.49 4.81 2.12
CA PRO A 218 5.42 6.03 1.33
C PRO A 218 4.88 7.21 2.14
N ALA A 219 3.87 7.04 3.00
CA ALA A 219 3.33 8.08 3.85
C ALA A 219 4.34 8.61 4.87
N MET A 220 5.04 7.70 5.57
CA MET A 220 6.09 8.03 6.52
C MET A 220 7.23 8.79 5.85
N PHE A 221 7.76 8.25 4.76
CA PHE A 221 8.95 8.81 4.10
C PHE A 221 8.64 10.13 3.38
N ALA A 222 7.48 10.26 2.74
CA ALA A 222 7.04 11.53 2.17
C ALA A 222 6.93 12.63 3.23
N SER A 223 6.37 12.31 4.40
CA SER A 223 6.26 13.26 5.51
C SER A 223 7.63 13.64 6.08
N LEU A 224 8.47 12.64 6.41
CA LEU A 224 9.80 12.89 6.98
C LEU A 224 10.69 13.68 6.03
N ALA A 225 10.77 13.30 4.74
CA ALA A 225 11.57 13.99 3.73
C ALA A 225 11.19 15.46 3.58
N THR A 226 9.89 15.77 3.68
CA THR A 226 9.37 17.13 3.57
C THR A 226 9.37 17.91 4.88
N GLY A 227 9.91 17.32 5.98
CA GLY A 227 10.16 17.97 7.25
C GLY A 227 9.07 17.80 8.30
N ASN A 228 8.10 16.93 8.05
CA ASN A 228 6.98 16.65 8.97
C ASN A 228 7.31 15.44 9.85
N PRO A 229 7.20 15.52 11.19
CA PRO A 229 7.23 14.35 12.06
C PRO A 229 6.03 13.43 11.77
N VAL A 230 6.15 12.14 12.10
CA VAL A 230 5.08 11.17 11.87
C VAL A 230 4.71 10.43 13.15
N ILE A 231 3.42 10.22 13.33
CA ILE A 231 2.85 9.30 14.32
C ILE A 231 2.25 8.13 13.53
N VAL A 232 2.80 6.94 13.74
CA VAL A 232 2.36 5.73 13.06
C VAL A 232 1.33 5.03 13.94
N LYS A 233 0.13 4.87 13.41
CA LYS A 233 -0.99 4.19 14.05
C LYS A 233 -1.29 2.88 13.31
N PRO A 234 -0.69 1.75 13.71
CA PRO A 234 -0.98 0.45 13.11
C PRO A 234 -2.40 0.00 13.44
N HIS A 235 -2.90 -0.96 12.66
CA HIS A 235 -4.15 -1.64 13.01
C HIS A 235 -3.95 -2.50 14.27
N PRO A 236 -4.90 -2.56 15.24
CA PRO A 236 -4.72 -3.28 16.50
C PRO A 236 -4.37 -4.77 16.37
N ILE A 237 -4.74 -5.42 15.27
CA ILE A 237 -4.41 -6.83 15.02
C ILE A 237 -3.15 -7.04 14.16
N ALA A 238 -2.42 -5.96 13.80
CA ALA A 238 -1.22 -6.02 12.96
C ALA A 238 -0.22 -4.91 13.36
N ILE A 239 0.23 -4.92 14.60
CA ILE A 239 1.10 -3.89 15.18
C ILE A 239 2.56 -4.19 14.91
N LEU A 240 2.99 -5.45 15.06
CA LEU A 240 4.39 -5.86 15.09
C LEU A 240 5.23 -5.37 13.90
N PRO A 241 4.78 -5.48 12.63
CA PRO A 241 5.58 -5.00 11.50
C PRO A 241 5.92 -3.52 11.59
N MET A 242 4.94 -2.69 12.00
CA MET A 242 5.16 -1.25 12.13
C MET A 242 5.95 -0.90 13.39
N ALA A 243 5.83 -1.67 14.47
CA ALA A 243 6.67 -1.52 15.66
C ALA A 243 8.16 -1.74 15.33
N ILE A 244 8.48 -2.78 14.53
CA ILE A 244 9.83 -3.04 14.03
C ILE A 244 10.33 -1.87 13.17
N ALA A 245 9.51 -1.39 12.22
CA ALA A 245 9.87 -0.28 11.35
C ALA A 245 10.10 1.03 12.13
N VAL A 246 9.20 1.38 13.06
CA VAL A 246 9.35 2.55 13.93
C VAL A 246 10.60 2.44 14.79
N GLN A 247 10.89 1.26 15.35
CA GLN A 247 12.10 1.03 16.15
C GLN A 247 13.36 1.35 15.33
N GLU A 248 13.47 0.86 14.08
CA GLU A 248 14.63 1.14 13.23
C GLU A 248 14.70 2.61 12.81
N CYS A 249 13.57 3.25 12.48
CA CYS A 249 13.56 4.68 12.19
C CYS A 249 14.09 5.51 13.38
N ARG A 250 13.66 5.19 14.60
CA ARG A 250 14.13 5.87 15.83
C ARG A 250 15.60 5.64 16.09
N ARG A 251 16.11 4.42 15.84
CA ARG A 251 17.55 4.10 15.94
C ARG A 251 18.38 4.92 14.95
N VAL A 252 17.97 4.98 13.67
CA VAL A 252 18.66 5.81 12.68
C VAL A 252 18.69 7.27 13.11
N LEU A 253 17.57 7.84 13.53
CA LEU A 253 17.53 9.22 14.00
C LEU A 253 18.49 9.48 15.16
N ALA A 254 18.51 8.59 16.17
CA ALA A 254 19.41 8.69 17.31
C ALA A 254 20.90 8.57 16.92
N ASP A 255 21.25 7.63 16.03
CA ASP A 255 22.62 7.38 15.59
C ASP A 255 23.23 8.60 14.87
N PHE A 256 22.38 9.38 14.19
CA PHE A 256 22.78 10.61 13.47
C PHE A 256 22.48 11.90 14.26
N GLY A 257 22.16 11.81 15.55
CA GLY A 257 21.96 12.96 16.44
C GLY A 257 20.66 13.75 16.16
N CYS A 258 19.69 13.11 15.50
CA CYS A 258 18.35 13.67 15.32
C CYS A 258 17.42 13.18 16.44
N ASP A 259 16.35 13.96 16.72
CA ASP A 259 15.38 13.56 17.74
C ASP A 259 14.56 12.34 17.30
N PRO A 260 14.62 11.20 18.02
CA PRO A 260 13.84 10.02 17.70
C PRO A 260 12.32 10.25 17.72
N ASN A 261 11.83 11.29 18.39
CA ASN A 261 10.42 11.62 18.48
C ASN A 261 9.83 12.18 17.18
N LEU A 262 10.66 12.30 16.14
CA LEU A 262 10.20 12.50 14.76
C LEU A 262 9.39 11.31 14.22
N VAL A 263 9.55 10.13 14.83
CA VAL A 263 8.77 8.92 14.49
C VAL A 263 8.33 8.24 15.78
N THR A 264 7.03 8.15 16.00
CA THR A 264 6.45 7.49 17.19
C THR A 264 5.37 6.49 16.79
N LEU A 265 5.08 5.54 17.68
CA LEU A 265 4.08 4.49 17.52
C LEU A 265 2.88 4.77 18.42
N ALA A 266 1.67 4.82 17.84
CA ALA A 266 0.43 4.95 18.57
C ALA A 266 -0.36 3.64 18.50
N VAL A 267 -0.36 2.86 19.57
CA VAL A 267 -1.10 1.60 19.65
C VAL A 267 -2.43 1.78 20.38
N ASP A 268 -3.43 1.04 19.94
CA ASP A 268 -4.77 1.03 20.51
C ASP A 268 -5.38 -0.38 20.47
N THR A 269 -6.63 -0.49 20.88
CA THR A 269 -7.44 -1.70 20.72
C THR A 269 -8.69 -1.40 19.89
N LEU A 270 -9.39 -2.45 19.43
CA LEU A 270 -10.65 -2.28 18.67
C LEU A 270 -11.73 -1.62 19.53
N GLU A 271 -11.71 -1.86 20.85
CA GLU A 271 -12.68 -1.32 21.80
C GLU A 271 -12.41 0.15 22.16
N HIS A 272 -11.14 0.56 22.10
CA HIS A 272 -10.69 1.92 22.46
C HIS A 272 -9.80 2.51 21.37
N PRO A 273 -10.37 2.88 20.20
CA PRO A 273 -9.61 3.45 19.08
C PRO A 273 -9.20 4.89 19.38
N VAL A 274 -7.91 5.21 19.20
CA VAL A 274 -7.35 6.57 19.47
C VAL A 274 -7.19 7.43 18.21
N ALA A 275 -7.47 6.90 17.03
CA ALA A 275 -7.23 7.61 15.77
C ALA A 275 -7.91 9.00 15.73
N GLN A 276 -9.17 9.09 16.24
CA GLN A 276 -9.92 10.33 16.22
C GLN A 276 -9.30 11.43 17.12
N GLU A 277 -8.70 11.07 18.25
CA GLU A 277 -8.02 12.02 19.13
C GLU A 277 -6.84 12.70 18.41
N PHE A 278 -6.07 11.94 17.63
CA PHE A 278 -5.01 12.50 16.79
C PHE A 278 -5.57 13.34 15.64
N ILE A 279 -6.61 12.84 14.95
CA ILE A 279 -7.23 13.53 13.82
C ILE A 279 -7.78 14.89 14.23
N ASP A 280 -8.38 15.02 15.39
CA ASP A 280 -8.99 16.26 15.87
C ASP A 280 -7.94 17.28 16.35
N HIS A 281 -6.75 16.82 16.70
CA HIS A 281 -5.74 17.71 17.25
C HIS A 281 -5.17 18.68 16.19
N PRO A 282 -5.09 20.01 16.47
CA PRO A 282 -4.71 21.02 15.48
C PRO A 282 -3.26 20.89 14.97
N ALA A 283 -2.34 20.28 15.70
CA ALA A 283 -0.97 20.05 15.26
C ALA A 283 -0.84 18.93 14.21
N VAL A 284 -1.79 18.00 14.15
CA VAL A 284 -1.88 17.00 13.10
C VAL A 284 -2.48 17.66 11.87
N GLN A 285 -1.68 17.82 10.83
CA GLN A 285 -2.03 18.55 9.62
C GLN A 285 -2.09 17.68 8.36
N ILE A 286 -1.61 16.44 8.49
CA ILE A 286 -1.61 15.45 7.41
C ILE A 286 -2.17 14.15 7.98
N VAL A 287 -3.14 13.56 7.29
CA VAL A 287 -3.70 12.25 7.62
C VAL A 287 -3.55 11.35 6.40
N ASP A 288 -2.81 10.27 6.56
CA ASP A 288 -2.67 9.21 5.57
C ASP A 288 -3.46 8.00 6.10
N PHE A 289 -4.53 7.64 5.42
CA PHE A 289 -5.43 6.56 5.83
C PHE A 289 -5.45 5.44 4.80
N THR A 290 -5.24 4.21 5.27
CA THR A 290 -5.50 3.00 4.50
C THR A 290 -6.40 2.08 5.32
N GLY A 291 -7.55 1.70 4.75
CA GLY A 291 -8.50 0.86 5.47
C GLY A 291 -9.85 0.72 4.78
N SER A 292 -10.92 0.57 5.57
CA SER A 292 -12.25 0.33 5.03
C SER A 292 -12.82 1.51 4.24
N PRO A 293 -13.58 1.26 3.14
CA PRO A 293 -14.26 2.30 2.37
C PRO A 293 -15.18 3.17 3.24
N ARG A 294 -15.85 2.57 4.22
CA ARG A 294 -16.76 3.28 5.13
C ARG A 294 -16.05 4.39 5.91
N TYR A 295 -14.88 4.08 6.48
CA TYR A 295 -14.13 5.07 7.29
C TYR A 295 -13.39 6.07 6.40
N GLY A 296 -12.84 5.63 5.26
CA GLY A 296 -12.23 6.53 4.27
C GLY A 296 -13.22 7.59 3.78
N SER A 297 -14.39 7.17 3.33
CA SER A 297 -15.47 8.10 2.91
C SER A 297 -15.97 8.99 4.06
N HIS A 298 -15.95 8.50 5.31
CA HIS A 298 -16.25 9.36 6.46
C HIS A 298 -15.22 10.47 6.61
N LEU A 299 -13.92 10.15 6.56
CA LEU A 299 -12.84 11.14 6.65
C LEU A 299 -12.93 12.17 5.51
N GLU A 300 -13.16 11.74 4.27
CA GLU A 300 -13.27 12.63 3.12
C GLU A 300 -14.43 13.62 3.24
N ARG A 301 -15.53 13.22 3.85
CA ARG A 301 -16.68 14.11 4.08
C ARG A 301 -16.53 15.04 5.28
N THR A 302 -15.78 14.64 6.30
CA THR A 302 -15.78 15.34 7.60
C THR A 302 -14.48 16.09 7.88
N LEU A 303 -13.34 15.63 7.35
CA LEU A 303 -12.06 16.22 7.65
C LEU A 303 -11.82 17.48 6.79
N THR A 304 -11.88 18.64 7.41
CA THR A 304 -11.63 19.92 6.76
C THR A 304 -10.38 20.60 7.27
N GLY A 305 -9.70 21.36 6.43
CA GLY A 305 -8.53 22.16 6.82
C GLY A 305 -7.22 21.39 6.96
N LYS A 306 -7.21 20.08 6.83
CA LYS A 306 -6.03 19.21 6.86
C LYS A 306 -5.80 18.57 5.50
N LEU A 307 -4.59 18.12 5.25
CA LEU A 307 -4.28 17.31 4.08
C LEU A 307 -4.67 15.86 4.38
N LEU A 308 -5.54 15.31 3.55
CA LEU A 308 -6.02 13.94 3.69
C LEU A 308 -5.66 13.14 2.44
N PHE A 309 -5.04 11.99 2.65
CA PHE A 309 -4.84 10.97 1.63
C PHE A 309 -5.52 9.69 2.08
N THR A 310 -6.34 9.12 1.22
CA THR A 310 -7.08 7.89 1.47
C THR A 310 -6.74 6.84 0.43
N GLU A 311 -6.60 5.62 0.88
CA GLU A 311 -6.74 4.43 0.07
C GLU A 311 -7.63 3.45 0.83
N THR A 312 -8.66 3.02 0.15
CA THR A 312 -9.58 2.00 0.64
C THR A 312 -9.47 0.77 -0.25
N ALA A 313 -10.50 0.00 -0.33
CA ALA A 313 -10.61 -1.07 -1.30
C ALA A 313 -11.83 -0.82 -2.18
N GLY A 314 -12.14 -1.74 -3.05
CA GLY A 314 -13.25 -1.60 -3.95
C GLY A 314 -13.56 -2.87 -4.73
N ILE A 315 -14.47 -2.77 -5.70
CA ILE A 315 -14.94 -3.91 -6.47
C ILE A 315 -14.02 -4.10 -7.69
N ASN A 316 -12.92 -4.82 -7.51
CA ASN A 316 -12.02 -5.14 -8.61
C ASN A 316 -12.65 -6.19 -9.52
N SER A 317 -12.48 -6.05 -10.84
CA SER A 317 -13.15 -6.88 -11.81
C SER A 317 -12.22 -7.40 -12.91
N VAL A 318 -12.64 -8.51 -13.51
CA VAL A 318 -12.10 -9.05 -14.76
C VAL A 318 -13.22 -9.05 -15.79
N VAL A 319 -12.99 -8.50 -16.96
CA VAL A 319 -13.85 -8.71 -18.13
C VAL A 319 -13.15 -9.70 -19.06
N LEU A 320 -13.70 -10.89 -19.18
CA LEU A 320 -13.24 -11.95 -20.08
C LEU A 320 -14.17 -11.99 -21.29
N GLU A 321 -13.90 -11.14 -22.27
CA GLU A 321 -14.70 -11.05 -23.51
C GLU A 321 -14.34 -12.18 -24.46
N SER A 322 -13.06 -12.47 -24.64
CA SER A 322 -12.52 -13.57 -25.39
C SER A 322 -11.07 -13.86 -25.00
N CYS A 323 -10.53 -15.00 -25.37
CA CYS A 323 -9.12 -15.33 -25.20
C CYS A 323 -8.68 -16.41 -26.21
N GLU A 324 -7.38 -16.47 -26.49
CA GLU A 324 -6.84 -17.54 -27.36
C GLU A 324 -6.83 -18.88 -26.65
N ASP A 325 -6.36 -18.92 -25.40
CA ASP A 325 -6.24 -20.12 -24.55
C ASP A 325 -7.03 -19.92 -23.25
N LEU A 326 -8.15 -20.63 -23.16
CA LEU A 326 -9.02 -20.56 -21.97
C LEU A 326 -8.34 -21.13 -20.72
N ALA A 327 -7.53 -22.19 -20.85
CA ALA A 327 -6.91 -22.83 -19.71
C ALA A 327 -5.84 -21.91 -19.08
N GLU A 328 -4.99 -21.30 -19.90
CA GLU A 328 -3.99 -20.32 -19.42
C GLU A 328 -4.65 -19.07 -18.83
N THR A 329 -5.71 -18.57 -19.45
CA THR A 329 -6.46 -17.41 -18.94
C THR A 329 -7.14 -17.73 -17.62
N ALA A 330 -7.79 -18.89 -17.49
CA ALA A 330 -8.42 -19.33 -16.24
C ALA A 330 -7.39 -19.49 -15.11
N LYS A 331 -6.19 -20.03 -15.39
CA LYS A 331 -5.09 -20.11 -14.42
C LYS A 331 -4.63 -18.73 -13.94
N ALA A 332 -4.50 -17.76 -14.85
CA ALA A 332 -4.12 -16.39 -14.49
C ALA A 332 -5.16 -15.74 -13.58
N ILE A 333 -6.45 -15.84 -13.91
CA ILE A 333 -7.56 -15.31 -13.11
C ILE A 333 -7.65 -16.03 -11.76
N ALA A 334 -7.60 -17.38 -11.74
CA ALA A 334 -7.64 -18.17 -10.51
C ALA A 334 -6.50 -17.79 -9.56
N ARG A 335 -5.27 -17.64 -10.09
CA ARG A 335 -4.12 -17.21 -9.29
C ARG A 335 -4.33 -15.84 -8.68
N ALA A 336 -4.84 -14.85 -9.45
CA ALA A 336 -5.11 -13.50 -8.96
C ALA A 336 -6.19 -13.50 -7.85
N THR A 337 -7.25 -14.30 -8.02
CA THR A 337 -8.34 -14.42 -7.04
C THR A 337 -7.92 -15.19 -5.79
N CYS A 338 -7.09 -16.24 -5.95
CA CYS A 338 -6.62 -17.04 -4.81
C CYS A 338 -5.52 -16.35 -4.00
N LEU A 339 -4.78 -15.42 -4.62
CA LEU A 339 -3.62 -14.80 -3.97
C LEU A 339 -3.99 -14.15 -2.64
N PHE A 340 -3.29 -14.58 -1.57
CA PHE A 340 -3.53 -14.15 -0.20
C PHE A 340 -5.00 -14.30 0.26
N SER A 341 -5.70 -15.36 -0.20
CA SER A 341 -7.13 -15.58 0.07
C SER A 341 -8.00 -14.37 -0.25
N ALA A 342 -7.69 -13.65 -1.35
CA ALA A 342 -8.35 -12.42 -1.77
C ALA A 342 -8.41 -11.31 -0.70
N GLN A 343 -7.45 -11.25 0.21
CA GLN A 343 -7.35 -10.23 1.27
C GLN A 343 -6.46 -9.06 0.86
N MET A 344 -6.48 -8.70 -0.42
CA MET A 344 -5.76 -7.56 -0.99
C MET A 344 -6.74 -6.56 -1.57
N CYS A 345 -6.41 -5.29 -1.42
CA CYS A 345 -7.16 -4.18 -2.03
C CYS A 345 -7.24 -4.27 -3.57
N THR A 346 -6.37 -5.07 -4.21
CA THR A 346 -6.32 -5.31 -5.66
C THR A 346 -6.89 -6.66 -6.09
N SER A 347 -7.43 -7.49 -5.17
CA SER A 347 -7.94 -8.81 -5.51
C SER A 347 -9.20 -8.71 -6.38
N PRO A 348 -9.25 -9.35 -7.56
CA PRO A 348 -10.47 -9.37 -8.37
C PRO A 348 -11.53 -10.25 -7.70
N GLN A 349 -12.75 -9.77 -7.70
CA GLN A 349 -13.92 -10.43 -7.13
C GLN A 349 -14.92 -10.80 -8.24
N ASN A 350 -15.18 -9.88 -9.18
CA ASN A 350 -16.19 -10.01 -10.22
C ASN A 350 -15.56 -10.39 -11.56
N ILE A 351 -15.97 -11.52 -12.11
CA ILE A 351 -15.48 -12.01 -13.40
C ILE A 351 -16.66 -11.99 -14.39
N TYR A 352 -16.68 -11.00 -15.26
CA TYR A 352 -17.72 -10.85 -16.28
C TYR A 352 -17.37 -11.68 -17.52
N VAL A 353 -18.33 -12.48 -17.98
CA VAL A 353 -18.20 -13.37 -19.15
C VAL A 353 -19.46 -13.21 -20.02
N PRO A 354 -19.33 -13.12 -21.35
CA PRO A 354 -20.49 -13.08 -22.24
C PRO A 354 -21.39 -14.31 -22.04
N ARG A 355 -22.69 -14.12 -21.86
CA ARG A 355 -23.69 -15.20 -21.63
C ARG A 355 -23.67 -16.27 -22.72
N LYS A 356 -23.39 -15.86 -23.97
CA LYS A 356 -23.32 -16.76 -25.14
C LYS A 356 -21.98 -17.47 -25.28
N GLY A 357 -21.03 -17.17 -24.37
CA GLY A 357 -19.64 -17.59 -24.53
C GLY A 357 -18.92 -16.82 -25.64
N PHE A 358 -17.78 -17.34 -26.07
CA PHE A 358 -16.92 -16.73 -27.10
C PHE A 358 -16.16 -17.82 -27.87
N THR A 359 -15.35 -17.40 -28.85
CA THR A 359 -14.51 -18.32 -29.62
C THR A 359 -13.05 -18.22 -29.17
N THR A 360 -12.41 -19.36 -28.90
CA THR A 360 -10.98 -19.51 -28.64
C THR A 360 -10.25 -20.00 -29.87
N ALA A 361 -8.92 -20.13 -29.82
CA ALA A 361 -8.12 -20.73 -30.88
C ALA A 361 -8.53 -22.19 -31.18
N THR A 362 -9.12 -22.89 -30.21
CA THR A 362 -9.55 -24.32 -30.36
C THR A 362 -11.04 -24.45 -30.69
N GLY A 363 -11.81 -23.38 -30.74
CA GLY A 363 -13.23 -23.40 -31.08
C GLY A 363 -14.10 -22.59 -30.09
N PRO A 364 -15.44 -22.64 -30.28
CA PRO A 364 -16.37 -21.95 -29.41
C PRO A 364 -16.43 -22.60 -28.03
N VAL A 365 -16.55 -21.74 -26.99
CA VAL A 365 -16.76 -22.12 -25.60
C VAL A 365 -18.00 -21.42 -25.06
N SER A 366 -18.80 -22.13 -24.28
CA SER A 366 -19.98 -21.58 -23.63
C SER A 366 -19.62 -20.89 -22.31
N PHE A 367 -20.55 -20.12 -21.76
CA PHE A 367 -20.41 -19.56 -20.41
C PHE A 367 -20.11 -20.65 -19.36
N ASP A 368 -20.81 -21.80 -19.45
CA ASP A 368 -20.60 -22.92 -18.52
C ASP A 368 -19.20 -23.54 -18.68
N ASP A 369 -18.65 -23.63 -19.92
CA ASP A 369 -17.28 -24.10 -20.12
C ASP A 369 -16.26 -23.17 -19.47
N VAL A 370 -16.45 -21.86 -19.60
CA VAL A 370 -15.58 -20.86 -18.95
C VAL A 370 -15.69 -20.96 -17.43
N ALA A 371 -16.91 -21.07 -16.90
CA ALA A 371 -17.13 -21.22 -15.48
C ALA A 371 -16.48 -22.48 -14.91
N GLN A 372 -16.58 -23.61 -15.63
CA GLN A 372 -15.91 -24.87 -15.24
C GLN A 372 -14.39 -24.77 -15.33
N ALA A 373 -13.84 -24.08 -16.33
CA ALA A 373 -12.39 -23.84 -16.45
C ALA A 373 -11.86 -23.04 -15.26
N LEU A 374 -12.58 -22.00 -14.82
CA LEU A 374 -12.22 -21.21 -13.64
C LEU A 374 -12.28 -22.05 -12.35
N VAL A 375 -13.33 -22.86 -12.18
CA VAL A 375 -13.44 -23.79 -11.02
C VAL A 375 -12.26 -24.77 -11.03
N ALA A 376 -11.97 -25.40 -12.17
CA ALA A 376 -10.88 -26.37 -12.29
C ALA A 376 -9.51 -25.72 -11.98
N ALA A 377 -9.28 -24.48 -12.42
CA ALA A 377 -8.04 -23.77 -12.14
C ALA A 377 -7.89 -23.41 -10.64
N VAL A 378 -8.98 -23.10 -9.93
CA VAL A 378 -8.98 -22.92 -8.48
C VAL A 378 -8.76 -24.25 -7.76
N ASP A 379 -9.38 -25.34 -8.22
CA ASP A 379 -9.20 -26.68 -7.66
C ASP A 379 -7.75 -27.17 -7.82
N GLU A 380 -7.11 -26.89 -8.95
CA GLU A 380 -5.68 -27.20 -9.16
C GLU A 380 -4.80 -26.55 -8.07
N ILE A 381 -5.11 -25.32 -7.65
CA ILE A 381 -4.41 -24.65 -6.54
C ILE A 381 -4.78 -25.29 -5.19
N ALA A 382 -6.07 -25.49 -4.96
CA ALA A 382 -6.61 -25.88 -3.65
C ALA A 382 -6.28 -27.33 -3.26
N GLU A 383 -6.19 -28.24 -4.23
CA GLU A 383 -5.90 -29.67 -4.02
C GLU A 383 -4.43 -29.96 -3.75
N HIS A 384 -3.54 -28.98 -3.96
CA HIS A 384 -2.11 -29.11 -3.69
C HIS A 384 -1.71 -28.31 -2.44
N PRO A 385 -1.58 -28.91 -1.24
CA PRO A 385 -1.38 -28.20 0.02
C PRO A 385 -0.22 -27.18 0.00
N ALA A 386 0.91 -27.54 -0.60
CA ALA A 386 2.06 -26.64 -0.70
C ALA A 386 1.79 -25.43 -1.62
N MET A 387 1.04 -25.64 -2.72
CA MET A 387 0.64 -24.57 -3.64
C MET A 387 -0.42 -23.68 -2.99
N ALA A 388 -1.43 -24.26 -2.36
CA ALA A 388 -2.46 -23.58 -1.60
C ALA A 388 -1.85 -22.69 -0.50
N ALA A 389 -0.96 -23.24 0.31
CA ALA A 389 -0.26 -22.50 1.37
C ALA A 389 0.60 -21.36 0.81
N GLY A 390 1.30 -21.61 -0.31
CA GLY A 390 2.17 -20.60 -0.94
C GLY A 390 1.40 -19.45 -1.62
N ILE A 391 0.20 -19.72 -2.14
CA ILE A 391 -0.63 -18.74 -2.84
C ILE A 391 -1.65 -18.09 -1.89
N MET A 392 -2.42 -18.89 -1.15
CA MET A 392 -3.52 -18.39 -0.31
C MET A 392 -3.06 -17.95 1.08
N GLY A 393 -2.03 -18.58 1.66
CA GLY A 393 -1.61 -18.30 3.05
C GLY A 393 -2.70 -18.69 4.05
N ALA A 394 -3.03 -17.78 4.97
CA ALA A 394 -4.11 -17.98 5.94
C ALA A 394 -5.10 -16.80 5.92
N VAL A 395 -6.35 -17.03 6.30
CA VAL A 395 -7.33 -15.97 6.48
C VAL A 395 -7.01 -15.25 7.80
N GLN A 396 -6.79 -13.94 7.74
CA GLN A 396 -6.30 -13.13 8.86
C GLN A 396 -7.20 -13.22 10.11
N ALA A 397 -8.50 -13.10 9.92
CA ALA A 397 -9.47 -13.05 11.03
C ALA A 397 -10.74 -13.83 10.72
N GLU A 398 -11.43 -14.32 11.76
CA GLU A 398 -12.67 -15.08 11.62
C GLU A 398 -13.79 -14.31 10.90
N PRO A 399 -13.97 -12.98 11.12
CA PRO A 399 -14.98 -12.23 10.38
C PRO A 399 -14.88 -12.33 8.85
N SER A 400 -13.67 -12.47 8.29
CA SER A 400 -13.52 -12.69 6.84
C SER A 400 -14.06 -14.05 6.39
N CYS A 401 -13.90 -15.09 7.22
CA CYS A 401 -14.52 -16.40 6.96
C CYS A 401 -16.06 -16.31 7.07
N ASP A 402 -16.57 -15.54 8.02
CA ASP A 402 -18.02 -15.38 8.23
C ASP A 402 -18.69 -14.67 7.05
N ILE A 403 -18.01 -13.69 6.44
CA ILE A 403 -18.47 -13.05 5.20
C ILE A 403 -18.70 -14.11 4.12
N VAL A 404 -17.72 -14.96 3.88
CA VAL A 404 -17.78 -15.98 2.81
C VAL A 404 -18.90 -17.01 3.09
N ARG A 405 -19.02 -17.46 4.35
CA ARG A 405 -20.10 -18.40 4.76
C ARG A 405 -21.50 -17.77 4.63
N ARG A 406 -21.63 -16.47 4.91
CA ARG A 406 -22.87 -15.73 4.71
C ARG A 406 -23.22 -15.67 3.24
N LEU A 407 -22.28 -15.29 2.37
CA LEU A 407 -22.47 -15.22 0.93
C LEU A 407 -22.84 -16.57 0.31
N GLU A 408 -22.26 -17.68 0.79
CA GLU A 408 -22.64 -19.02 0.37
C GLU A 408 -24.14 -19.26 0.61
N LYS A 409 -24.63 -18.96 1.82
CA LYS A 409 -26.05 -19.13 2.17
C LYS A 409 -26.96 -18.20 1.38
N GLU A 410 -26.55 -16.96 1.16
CA GLU A 410 -27.30 -15.99 0.35
C GLU A 410 -27.41 -16.45 -1.10
N ALA A 411 -26.30 -16.93 -1.69
CA ALA A 411 -26.29 -17.47 -3.05
C ALA A 411 -27.16 -18.73 -3.17
N GLU A 412 -27.14 -19.64 -2.19
CA GLU A 412 -28.02 -20.82 -2.17
C GLU A 412 -29.51 -20.47 -2.08
N GLY A 413 -29.84 -19.41 -1.36
CA GLY A 413 -31.21 -18.89 -1.26
C GLY A 413 -31.70 -18.15 -2.50
N HIS A 414 -30.80 -17.78 -3.41
CA HIS A 414 -31.11 -16.97 -4.57
C HIS A 414 -31.46 -17.83 -5.80
N ARG A 415 -32.61 -17.57 -6.41
CA ARG A 415 -33.17 -18.43 -7.48
C ARG A 415 -32.31 -18.56 -8.72
N THR A 416 -31.54 -17.55 -9.08
CA THR A 416 -30.73 -17.48 -10.31
C THR A 416 -29.23 -17.53 -10.07
N ALA A 417 -28.78 -17.54 -8.80
CA ALA A 417 -27.39 -17.80 -8.47
C ALA A 417 -27.14 -19.31 -8.32
N LYS A 418 -25.96 -19.75 -8.74
CA LYS A 418 -25.53 -21.13 -8.64
C LYS A 418 -24.17 -21.20 -7.96
N VAL A 419 -24.10 -21.83 -6.80
CA VAL A 419 -22.83 -22.14 -6.15
C VAL A 419 -22.15 -23.23 -6.96
N LEU A 420 -21.03 -22.90 -7.62
CA LEU A 420 -20.23 -23.83 -8.42
C LEU A 420 -19.18 -24.52 -7.57
N ARG A 421 -18.63 -23.80 -6.59
CA ARG A 421 -17.62 -24.32 -5.67
C ARG A 421 -17.89 -23.79 -4.28
N ARG A 422 -17.94 -24.68 -3.29
CA ARG A 422 -18.07 -24.31 -1.87
C ARG A 422 -16.71 -23.97 -1.26
N PRO A 423 -16.66 -23.02 -0.33
CA PRO A 423 -15.45 -22.77 0.44
C PRO A 423 -15.17 -23.95 1.39
N THR A 424 -13.94 -24.42 1.40
CA THR A 424 -13.48 -25.49 2.29
C THR A 424 -12.15 -25.11 2.92
N PRO A 425 -11.85 -25.56 4.14
CA PRO A 425 -10.48 -25.46 4.65
C PRO A 425 -9.56 -26.36 3.83
N TYR A 426 -8.29 -25.96 3.72
CA TYR A 426 -7.22 -26.82 3.23
C TYR A 426 -6.18 -27.03 4.31
N GLU A 427 -5.46 -28.16 4.25
CA GLU A 427 -4.41 -28.47 5.21
C GLU A 427 -3.14 -27.68 4.87
N HIS A 428 -2.67 -26.86 5.81
CA HIS A 428 -1.42 -26.13 5.64
C HIS A 428 -0.23 -27.03 6.06
N PRO A 429 0.77 -27.25 5.19
CA PRO A 429 1.81 -28.25 5.44
C PRO A 429 2.64 -27.99 6.71
N ASP A 430 2.86 -26.70 7.06
CA ASP A 430 3.69 -26.33 8.22
C ASP A 430 2.86 -25.91 9.45
N PHE A 431 1.56 -25.64 9.30
CA PHE A 431 0.70 -25.12 10.35
C PHE A 431 -0.68 -25.82 10.32
N PRO A 432 -0.82 -26.98 10.99
CA PRO A 432 -2.06 -27.74 10.94
C PRO A 432 -3.29 -27.00 11.51
N ASP A 433 -3.07 -26.02 12.39
CA ASP A 433 -4.13 -25.21 13.00
C ASP A 433 -4.45 -23.93 12.22
N ALA A 434 -3.80 -23.71 11.06
CA ALA A 434 -3.97 -22.48 10.28
C ALA A 434 -5.44 -22.23 9.90
N ARG A 435 -5.86 -20.98 9.99
CA ARG A 435 -7.19 -20.57 9.51
C ARG A 435 -7.15 -20.47 7.99
N THR A 436 -7.49 -21.55 7.31
CA THR A 436 -7.48 -21.65 5.85
C THR A 436 -8.90 -21.67 5.29
N MET A 437 -9.07 -21.13 4.10
CA MET A 437 -10.33 -21.17 3.36
C MET A 437 -10.05 -21.02 1.87
N THR A 438 -10.60 -21.94 1.08
CA THR A 438 -10.57 -21.85 -0.38
C THR A 438 -11.70 -20.95 -0.88
N PRO A 439 -11.63 -20.42 -2.12
CA PRO A 439 -12.66 -19.52 -2.63
C PRO A 439 -14.04 -20.15 -2.76
N LEU A 440 -15.08 -19.40 -2.38
CA LEU A 440 -16.44 -19.57 -2.83
C LEU A 440 -16.53 -19.12 -4.28
N ILE A 441 -17.12 -19.93 -5.18
CA ILE A 441 -17.36 -19.52 -6.56
C ILE A 441 -18.87 -19.61 -6.85
N VAL A 442 -19.43 -18.49 -7.28
CA VAL A 442 -20.85 -18.34 -7.59
C VAL A 442 -21.02 -17.85 -9.02
N ALA A 443 -21.79 -18.61 -9.84
CA ALA A 443 -22.23 -18.13 -11.15
C ALA A 443 -23.63 -17.51 -11.05
N LEU A 444 -23.84 -16.36 -11.69
CA LEU A 444 -25.10 -15.63 -11.65
C LEU A 444 -25.25 -14.71 -12.88
N PRO A 445 -26.48 -14.34 -13.25
CA PRO A 445 -26.68 -13.31 -14.26
C PRO A 445 -26.42 -11.90 -13.70
N ALA A 446 -26.13 -10.96 -14.59
CA ALA A 446 -25.80 -9.58 -14.26
C ALA A 446 -26.92 -8.81 -13.49
N ASP A 447 -28.17 -9.19 -13.66
CA ASP A 447 -29.31 -8.58 -12.94
C ASP A 447 -29.33 -8.90 -11.41
N ASN A 448 -28.41 -9.70 -10.90
CA ASN A 448 -28.25 -10.05 -9.49
C ASN A 448 -27.20 -9.19 -8.74
N ALA A 449 -27.13 -7.93 -9.06
CA ALA A 449 -26.15 -6.99 -8.50
C ALA A 449 -26.09 -6.99 -6.96
N ALA A 450 -27.19 -7.30 -6.26
CA ALA A 450 -27.24 -7.34 -4.80
C ALA A 450 -26.22 -8.29 -4.15
N LEU A 451 -25.72 -9.31 -4.87
CA LEU A 451 -24.73 -10.24 -4.34
C LEU A 451 -23.27 -9.80 -4.58
N TYR A 452 -23.00 -9.03 -5.64
CA TYR A 452 -21.63 -8.73 -6.07
C TYR A 452 -21.32 -7.23 -6.21
N ALA A 453 -22.31 -6.35 -6.02
CA ALA A 453 -22.11 -4.90 -6.14
C ALA A 453 -21.62 -4.24 -4.84
N GLU A 454 -21.07 -5.03 -3.92
CA GLU A 454 -20.29 -4.54 -2.78
C GLU A 454 -18.98 -5.31 -2.65
N GLU A 455 -17.98 -4.72 -2.01
CA GLU A 455 -16.72 -5.40 -1.73
C GLU A 455 -16.89 -6.47 -0.66
N HIS A 456 -16.38 -7.68 -0.95
CA HIS A 456 -16.30 -8.78 -0.01
C HIS A 456 -14.83 -9.13 0.24
N PHE A 457 -14.27 -8.63 1.33
CA PHE A 457 -12.85 -8.82 1.65
C PHE A 457 -12.57 -10.23 2.15
N GLY A 458 -12.35 -11.16 1.22
CA GLY A 458 -12.14 -12.59 1.48
C GLY A 458 -12.25 -13.44 0.21
N PRO A 459 -12.00 -14.76 0.32
CA PRO A 459 -11.92 -15.66 -0.84
C PRO A 459 -13.29 -15.91 -1.50
N VAL A 460 -13.69 -15.01 -2.40
CA VAL A 460 -14.93 -15.12 -3.18
C VAL A 460 -14.69 -14.75 -4.63
N MET A 461 -15.36 -15.43 -5.55
CA MET A 461 -15.38 -15.16 -6.99
C MET A 461 -16.81 -15.24 -7.50
N PHE A 462 -17.29 -14.16 -8.11
CA PHE A 462 -18.54 -14.13 -8.85
C PHE A 462 -18.27 -14.24 -10.35
N ILE A 463 -18.85 -15.24 -11.02
CA ILE A 463 -18.79 -15.39 -12.47
C ILE A 463 -20.12 -14.87 -13.01
N ILE A 464 -20.06 -13.71 -13.64
CA ILE A 464 -21.25 -12.91 -13.98
C ILE A 464 -21.53 -13.05 -15.48
N ALA A 465 -22.72 -13.53 -15.82
CA ALA A 465 -23.16 -13.68 -17.20
C ALA A 465 -23.67 -12.34 -17.72
N ALA A 466 -22.84 -11.61 -18.45
CA ALA A 466 -23.19 -10.37 -19.14
C ALA A 466 -23.82 -10.67 -20.53
N GLU A 467 -24.65 -9.78 -21.06
CA GLU A 467 -25.27 -9.98 -22.38
C GLU A 467 -24.23 -9.92 -23.52
N SER A 468 -23.24 -9.05 -23.38
CA SER A 468 -22.10 -8.90 -24.30
C SER A 468 -20.85 -8.44 -23.56
N GLY A 469 -19.70 -8.37 -24.24
CA GLY A 469 -18.48 -7.76 -23.71
C GLY A 469 -18.65 -6.28 -23.43
N ASP A 470 -19.35 -5.54 -24.27
CA ASP A 470 -19.60 -4.11 -24.08
C ASP A 470 -20.47 -3.86 -22.84
N ASP A 471 -21.55 -4.66 -22.63
CA ASP A 471 -22.37 -4.57 -21.40
C ASP A 471 -21.52 -4.91 -20.14
N ALA A 472 -20.61 -5.89 -20.23
CA ALA A 472 -19.69 -6.23 -19.15
C ALA A 472 -18.78 -5.05 -18.75
N VAL A 473 -18.23 -4.34 -19.74
CA VAL A 473 -17.40 -3.14 -19.51
C VAL A 473 -18.23 -2.00 -18.92
N GLU A 474 -19.44 -1.77 -19.43
CA GLU A 474 -20.35 -0.72 -18.92
C GLU A 474 -20.66 -0.97 -17.44
N GLU A 475 -21.06 -2.19 -17.08
CA GLU A 475 -21.38 -2.55 -15.70
C GLU A 475 -20.15 -2.49 -14.78
N ALA A 476 -19.01 -3.06 -15.19
CA ALA A 476 -17.78 -3.02 -14.43
C ALA A 476 -17.34 -1.57 -14.17
N THR A 477 -17.38 -0.70 -15.18
CA THR A 477 -17.00 0.72 -15.03
C THR A 477 -18.03 1.54 -14.25
N GLN A 478 -19.30 1.16 -14.27
CA GLN A 478 -20.30 1.75 -13.39
C GLN A 478 -19.99 1.45 -11.93
N LEU A 479 -19.71 0.18 -11.57
CA LEU A 479 -19.31 -0.18 -10.21
C LEU A 479 -18.01 0.53 -9.76
N VAL A 480 -17.05 0.73 -10.68
CA VAL A 480 -15.86 1.54 -10.37
C VAL A 480 -16.23 2.97 -9.98
N ARG A 481 -17.14 3.61 -10.70
CA ARG A 481 -17.59 4.99 -10.40
C ARG A 481 -18.38 5.09 -9.09
N GLU A 482 -19.17 4.06 -8.76
CA GLU A 482 -20.05 4.07 -7.59
C GLU A 482 -19.36 3.62 -6.31
N HIS A 483 -18.52 2.57 -6.39
CA HIS A 483 -17.94 1.89 -5.25
C HIS A 483 -16.41 1.94 -5.19
N GLY A 484 -15.77 2.34 -6.29
CA GLY A 484 -14.32 2.33 -6.45
C GLY A 484 -13.75 0.96 -6.83
N ALA A 485 -12.56 0.99 -7.37
CA ALA A 485 -11.69 -0.17 -7.58
C ALA A 485 -10.24 0.28 -7.70
N ILE A 486 -9.32 -0.60 -7.38
CA ILE A 486 -7.88 -0.34 -7.51
C ILE A 486 -7.31 -1.01 -8.76
N SER A 487 -7.85 -2.16 -9.16
CA SER A 487 -7.39 -2.91 -10.32
C SER A 487 -8.55 -3.42 -11.16
N SER A 488 -8.40 -3.37 -12.48
CA SER A 488 -9.30 -3.99 -13.45
C SER A 488 -8.52 -4.73 -14.52
N TYR A 489 -9.08 -5.82 -15.02
CA TYR A 489 -8.42 -6.70 -15.98
C TYR A 489 -9.33 -6.96 -17.16
N LEU A 490 -8.74 -7.00 -18.36
CA LEU A 490 -9.43 -7.26 -19.60
C LEU A 490 -8.72 -8.38 -20.35
N TYR A 491 -9.49 -9.36 -20.79
CA TYR A 491 -9.03 -10.38 -21.73
C TYR A 491 -9.89 -10.31 -22.98
N SER A 492 -9.24 -10.08 -24.11
CA SER A 492 -9.89 -10.02 -25.42
C SER A 492 -8.86 -10.25 -26.54
N THR A 493 -9.30 -10.85 -27.63
CA THR A 493 -8.55 -10.96 -28.88
C THR A 493 -8.98 -9.92 -29.92
N ASP A 494 -9.97 -9.06 -29.60
CA ASP A 494 -10.46 -7.98 -30.45
C ASP A 494 -9.82 -6.64 -30.05
N GLU A 495 -8.86 -6.17 -30.85
CA GLU A 495 -8.18 -4.89 -30.62
C GLU A 495 -9.14 -3.68 -30.63
N ALA A 496 -10.23 -3.73 -31.40
CA ALA A 496 -11.21 -2.65 -31.42
C ALA A 496 -12.02 -2.64 -30.12
N PHE A 497 -12.35 -3.80 -29.56
CA PHE A 497 -12.94 -3.93 -28.23
C PHE A 497 -11.99 -3.45 -27.14
N ILE A 498 -10.72 -3.87 -27.19
CA ILE A 498 -9.69 -3.41 -26.23
C ILE A 498 -9.58 -1.88 -26.22
N ALA A 499 -9.51 -1.27 -27.40
CA ALA A 499 -9.37 0.20 -27.52
C ALA A 499 -10.55 0.96 -26.91
N ARG A 500 -11.82 0.56 -27.19
CA ARG A 500 -12.98 1.24 -26.60
C ARG A 500 -13.16 0.93 -25.11
N SER A 501 -12.77 -0.26 -24.67
CA SER A 501 -12.75 -0.61 -23.24
C SER A 501 -11.74 0.24 -22.47
N LEU A 502 -10.52 0.42 -23.03
CA LEU A 502 -9.50 1.27 -22.42
C LEU A 502 -10.00 2.72 -22.24
N ASP A 503 -10.72 3.25 -23.20
CA ASP A 503 -11.36 4.59 -23.11
C ASP A 503 -12.39 4.63 -21.98
N ALA A 504 -13.28 3.63 -21.89
CA ALA A 504 -14.29 3.52 -20.83
C ALA A 504 -13.69 3.47 -19.42
N TYR A 505 -12.65 2.63 -19.22
CA TYR A 505 -11.94 2.54 -17.93
C TYR A 505 -11.15 3.81 -17.60
N THR A 506 -10.57 4.48 -18.61
CA THR A 506 -9.91 5.78 -18.43
C THR A 506 -10.88 6.83 -17.92
N VAL A 507 -12.08 6.91 -18.52
CA VAL A 507 -13.14 7.83 -18.07
C VAL A 507 -13.67 7.48 -16.69
N ALA A 508 -13.68 6.19 -16.32
CA ALA A 508 -14.03 5.75 -14.97
C ALA A 508 -12.91 6.00 -13.93
N GLY A 509 -11.75 6.49 -14.36
CA GLY A 509 -10.60 6.76 -13.49
C GLY A 509 -9.93 5.48 -12.99
N MET A 510 -9.80 4.47 -13.84
CA MET A 510 -9.33 3.15 -13.46
C MET A 510 -8.13 2.68 -14.30
N ASN A 511 -7.11 2.12 -13.63
CA ASN A 511 -6.02 1.42 -14.29
C ASN A 511 -6.50 0.09 -14.86
N LEU A 512 -6.12 -0.24 -16.11
CA LEU A 512 -6.52 -1.45 -16.79
C LEU A 512 -5.31 -2.30 -17.17
N SER A 513 -5.32 -3.57 -16.79
CA SER A 513 -4.37 -4.59 -17.22
C SER A 513 -4.98 -5.43 -18.33
N ILE A 514 -4.26 -5.62 -19.43
CA ILE A 514 -4.80 -6.26 -20.62
C ILE A 514 -4.01 -7.54 -20.94
N ASN A 515 -4.70 -8.67 -21.08
CA ASN A 515 -4.17 -9.96 -21.50
C ASN A 515 -2.93 -10.42 -20.71
N LEU A 516 -2.87 -10.17 -19.38
CA LEU A 516 -1.76 -10.61 -18.54
C LEU A 516 -1.85 -12.10 -18.23
N HIS A 517 -0.78 -12.84 -18.54
CA HIS A 517 -0.64 -14.27 -18.35
C HIS A 517 0.72 -14.65 -17.74
N GLY A 518 0.88 -15.91 -17.37
CA GLY A 518 2.15 -16.51 -16.97
C GLY A 518 2.73 -15.90 -15.68
N ALA A 519 3.95 -15.36 -15.78
CA ALA A 519 4.67 -14.79 -14.64
C ALA A 519 4.16 -13.40 -14.22
N MET A 520 3.38 -12.72 -15.06
CA MET A 520 2.77 -11.44 -14.71
C MET A 520 1.52 -11.68 -13.86
N TRP A 521 1.56 -11.17 -12.64
CA TRP A 521 0.44 -11.27 -11.71
C TRP A 521 -0.51 -10.11 -11.94
N ALA A 522 -1.76 -10.45 -12.20
CA ALA A 522 -2.77 -9.47 -12.51
C ALA A 522 -2.91 -8.38 -11.44
N ASN A 523 -2.81 -8.70 -10.17
CA ASN A 523 -2.96 -7.78 -9.05
C ASN A 523 -1.63 -7.25 -8.47
N PHE A 524 -0.51 -7.39 -9.18
CA PHE A 524 0.77 -6.81 -8.81
C PHE A 524 0.88 -5.38 -9.32
N ALA A 525 1.36 -4.46 -8.46
CA ALA A 525 1.68 -3.09 -8.83
C ALA A 525 3.16 -2.81 -8.54
N ALA A 526 3.95 -2.62 -9.59
CA ALA A 526 5.38 -2.35 -9.48
C ALA A 526 5.64 -0.89 -9.09
N ALA A 527 6.43 -0.68 -8.04
CA ALA A 527 6.91 0.66 -7.70
C ALA A 527 7.64 1.30 -8.89
N TYR A 528 7.65 2.61 -8.96
CA TYR A 528 8.22 3.47 -10.01
C TYR A 528 7.53 3.34 -11.38
N SER A 529 6.97 2.17 -11.70
CA SER A 529 6.32 1.88 -12.98
C SER A 529 4.81 2.11 -12.93
N ASP A 530 4.14 1.57 -11.94
CA ASP A 530 2.69 1.56 -11.87
C ASP A 530 2.14 2.60 -10.88
N TYR A 531 1.04 3.24 -11.26
CA TYR A 531 0.22 3.99 -10.32
C TYR A 531 -0.75 3.04 -9.65
N HIS A 532 -0.68 2.91 -8.32
CA HIS A 532 -1.49 1.95 -7.57
C HIS A 532 -2.96 2.36 -7.54
N VAL A 533 -3.26 3.58 -7.10
CA VAL A 533 -4.59 4.21 -7.11
C VAL A 533 -4.53 5.46 -7.97
N THR A 534 -5.61 5.80 -8.67
CA THR A 534 -5.64 6.97 -9.55
C THR A 534 -6.04 8.26 -8.83
N GLY A 535 -6.79 8.16 -7.74
CA GLY A 535 -7.43 9.30 -7.09
C GLY A 535 -8.66 9.84 -7.82
N LEU A 536 -9.18 9.11 -8.80
CA LEU A 536 -10.31 9.51 -9.64
C LEU A 536 -11.58 8.69 -9.39
N ASN A 537 -11.52 7.67 -8.55
CA ASN A 537 -12.66 6.85 -8.16
C ASN A 537 -12.69 6.65 -6.64
N PRO A 538 -13.80 6.16 -6.04
CA PRO A 538 -13.96 6.07 -4.58
C PRO A 538 -12.97 5.18 -3.81
N ALA A 539 -12.12 4.38 -4.49
CA ALA A 539 -11.12 3.57 -3.80
C ALA A 539 -9.98 4.38 -3.18
N GLY A 540 -9.87 5.67 -3.50
CA GLY A 540 -8.91 6.57 -2.88
C GLY A 540 -8.87 7.93 -3.55
N ASN A 541 -8.36 8.93 -2.84
CA ASN A 541 -8.31 10.31 -3.32
C ASN A 541 -6.93 10.73 -3.87
N ALA A 542 -5.95 9.83 -3.91
CA ALA A 542 -4.61 10.11 -4.40
C ALA A 542 -3.88 8.81 -4.79
N CYS A 543 -2.96 8.90 -5.76
CA CYS A 543 -1.92 7.91 -5.93
C CYS A 543 -0.87 8.09 -4.84
N LEU A 544 -0.67 7.11 -3.98
CA LEU A 544 0.10 7.25 -2.73
C LEU A 544 1.63 7.20 -2.92
N ALA A 545 2.16 7.64 -4.04
CA ALA A 545 3.60 7.77 -4.29
C ALA A 545 3.97 8.75 -5.41
N ASP A 546 3.02 9.53 -5.93
CA ASP A 546 3.24 10.49 -7.02
C ASP A 546 3.64 11.90 -6.54
N LEU A 547 3.81 12.82 -7.48
CA LEU A 547 4.13 14.23 -7.17
C LEU A 547 3.04 14.91 -6.35
N ALA A 548 1.77 14.64 -6.63
CA ALA A 548 0.64 15.26 -5.92
C ALA A 548 0.59 14.80 -4.45
N PHE A 549 0.93 13.55 -4.18
CA PHE A 549 1.02 12.99 -2.85
C PHE A 549 2.08 13.69 -1.97
N VAL A 550 3.21 14.09 -2.55
CA VAL A 550 4.32 14.68 -1.78
C VAL A 550 4.29 16.20 -1.74
N ALA A 551 3.92 16.86 -2.84
CA ALA A 551 3.99 18.33 -2.96
C ALA A 551 3.06 19.08 -2.00
N GLY A 552 1.97 18.45 -1.57
CA GLY A 552 1.04 19.00 -0.59
C GLY A 552 1.61 19.11 0.83
N ARG A 553 2.67 18.37 1.17
CA ARG A 553 3.19 18.20 2.55
C ARG A 553 4.07 19.35 3.03
N PHE A 554 4.42 20.27 2.14
CA PHE A 554 5.13 21.51 2.50
C PHE A 554 4.51 22.73 1.83
N ARG A 555 4.93 23.92 2.27
CA ARG A 555 4.59 25.22 1.68
C ARG A 555 5.86 26.04 1.54
N ILE A 556 5.78 27.11 0.76
CA ILE A 556 6.91 28.00 0.51
C ILE A 556 6.60 29.35 1.16
N VAL A 557 7.53 29.81 1.99
CA VAL A 557 7.52 31.15 2.54
C VAL A 557 8.68 31.92 1.94
N GLN A 558 8.41 33.12 1.44
CA GLN A 558 9.44 33.98 0.89
C GLN A 558 9.77 35.16 1.82
N SER A 559 11.02 35.54 1.81
CA SER A 559 11.49 36.83 2.27
C SER A 559 12.11 37.63 1.12
N ARG A 560 12.11 38.95 1.22
CA ARG A 560 12.76 39.85 0.27
C ARG A 560 13.32 41.04 0.99
N ARG A 561 14.49 41.51 0.55
CA ARG A 561 15.14 42.69 1.05
C ARG A 561 15.82 43.45 -0.09
N PRO A 562 16.11 44.77 0.05
CA PRO A 562 16.98 45.45 -0.91
C PRO A 562 18.32 44.72 -1.02
N ALA A 563 18.80 44.50 -2.25
CA ALA A 563 20.10 43.91 -2.46
C ALA A 563 21.18 44.87 -1.91
N ALA A 564 22.26 44.30 -1.35
CA ALA A 564 23.43 45.10 -0.97
C ALA A 564 23.95 45.83 -2.22
N ARG A 565 24.21 47.15 -2.09
CA ARG A 565 24.90 47.88 -3.13
C ARG A 565 26.33 47.29 -3.23
N GLU A 566 26.72 46.82 -4.40
CA GLU A 566 28.15 46.61 -4.67
C GLU A 566 28.84 47.96 -4.50
N GLU A 567 29.74 48.07 -3.52
CA GLU A 567 30.66 49.22 -3.49
C GLU A 567 31.46 49.15 -4.80
N VAL A 568 31.13 50.04 -5.73
CA VAL A 568 32.00 50.31 -6.87
C VAL A 568 33.29 50.80 -6.27
N ALA A 569 34.34 49.96 -6.25
CA ALA A 569 35.66 50.41 -5.92
C ALA A 569 36.02 51.50 -6.96
N ASP A 570 35.98 52.75 -6.54
CA ASP A 570 36.46 53.85 -7.33
C ASP A 570 37.90 53.50 -7.73
N ALA A 571 38.06 53.14 -9.00
CA ALA A 571 39.38 53.08 -9.62
C ALA A 571 39.90 54.50 -9.76
N ALA A 572 40.70 54.93 -8.75
CA ALA A 572 41.49 56.13 -8.80
C ALA A 572 42.71 55.93 -9.70
#